data_afc3924262507938a96c4027cbe824eb
#
_entry.id   afc3924262507938a96c4027cbe824eb
#
_cell.length_a   1.000
_cell.length_b   1.000
_cell.length_c   1.000
_cell.angle_alpha   90.00
_cell.angle_beta   90.00
_cell.angle_gamma   90.00
#
_symmetry.space_group_name_H-M   'P 1'
#
loop_
_entity.id
_entity.type
_entity.pdbx_description
1 polymer ?
#
loop_
_entity_poly.entity_id
_entity_poly.type
_entity_poly.pdbx_seq_one_letter_code
_entity_poly.pdbx_strand_id
1 'polypeptide(L)'
;YSEEFDYVIVASGHFSTPNVPNYEGFSHFNGRILHAHDFRDALEFEGQDILVIGSSYSAEDIGSQCYKYGAKSITSSYRTAPMGFGWPDNWEEKPALIKVEGNTAHFVDGSSKDVDSIILCTGYIHHFPFLPDSLRLKTNNILYPLGLYKGVVWEKNPKLMYLGMQDQWYTFNMFDAQAWYARDIILEKIVLPSFDEMKAHTSEWHKRETAQDDVAYAIDFQGAYTQMLIDETDYPNFDIEGVNRTFKDWKHNKKDGIMTFRDKSHASLMTGTQSPPHHTPWLEALDDSMESYLDI
;
A
#
# COMPACT_ATOMS: atom_id res chain seq x y z
N TYR A 1 -4.47 33.57 -13.21
CA TYR A 1 -3.10 33.70 -12.72
C TYR A 1 -2.25 32.57 -13.31
N SER A 2 -1.11 32.90 -13.86
CA SER A 2 -0.16 31.96 -14.49
C SER A 2 1.25 32.33 -14.04
N GLU A 3 2.08 31.34 -13.72
CA GLU A 3 3.46 31.53 -13.25
C GLU A 3 4.36 30.46 -13.89
N GLU A 4 5.62 30.81 -14.15
CA GLU A 4 6.63 29.92 -14.72
C GLU A 4 7.56 29.41 -13.62
N PHE A 5 7.90 28.12 -13.70
CA PHE A 5 8.80 27.44 -12.76
C PHE A 5 9.91 26.72 -13.52
N ASP A 6 11.11 26.68 -12.98
CA ASP A 6 12.22 25.92 -13.56
C ASP A 6 12.02 24.41 -13.42
N TYR A 7 11.43 23.95 -12.30
CA TYR A 7 11.13 22.56 -11.99
C TYR A 7 9.75 22.42 -11.39
N VAL A 8 9.13 21.27 -11.64
CA VAL A 8 7.86 20.85 -11.01
C VAL A 8 8.04 19.48 -10.38
N ILE A 9 7.73 19.37 -9.09
CA ILE A 9 7.77 18.11 -8.35
C ILE A 9 6.34 17.71 -7.98
N VAL A 10 5.90 16.54 -8.44
CA VAL A 10 4.62 15.94 -8.11
C VAL A 10 4.83 15.02 -6.90
N ALA A 11 4.41 15.47 -5.73
CA ALA A 11 4.49 14.74 -4.46
C ALA A 11 3.11 14.56 -3.82
N SER A 12 2.06 14.46 -4.65
CA SER A 12 0.65 14.43 -4.21
C SER A 12 0.18 13.06 -3.72
N GLY A 13 1.04 12.04 -3.78
CA GLY A 13 0.68 10.65 -3.52
C GLY A 13 -0.18 10.02 -4.63
N HIS A 14 -0.50 8.74 -4.48
CA HIS A 14 -1.31 8.00 -5.46
C HIS A 14 -2.42 7.15 -4.81
N PHE A 15 -2.61 7.23 -3.49
CA PHE A 15 -3.69 6.57 -2.77
C PHE A 15 -4.86 7.53 -2.49
N SER A 16 -5.26 8.32 -3.49
CA SER A 16 -6.32 9.32 -3.36
C SER A 16 -7.55 9.04 -4.21
N THR A 17 -7.39 8.37 -5.36
CA THR A 17 -8.50 8.05 -6.25
C THR A 17 -8.84 6.57 -6.16
N PRO A 18 -9.98 6.20 -5.54
CA PRO A 18 -10.40 4.81 -5.39
C PRO A 18 -10.55 4.10 -6.73
N ASN A 19 -10.09 2.86 -6.80
CA ASN A 19 -10.45 1.94 -7.87
C ASN A 19 -11.77 1.24 -7.50
N VAL A 20 -12.88 1.72 -8.02
CA VAL A 20 -14.22 1.21 -7.71
C VAL A 20 -14.71 0.34 -8.86
N PRO A 21 -14.61 -1.00 -8.75
CA PRO A 21 -15.17 -1.91 -9.75
C PRO A 21 -16.70 -1.88 -9.72
N ASN A 22 -17.31 -2.08 -10.88
CA ASN A 22 -18.75 -2.22 -10.98
C ASN A 22 -19.13 -3.70 -10.99
N TYR A 23 -19.88 -4.13 -9.99
CA TYR A 23 -20.47 -5.47 -9.93
C TYR A 23 -21.96 -5.43 -10.20
N GLU A 24 -22.46 -6.46 -10.87
CA GLU A 24 -23.89 -6.64 -11.08
C GLU A 24 -24.64 -6.69 -9.74
N GLY A 25 -25.72 -5.92 -9.63
CA GLY A 25 -26.56 -5.87 -8.44
C GLY A 25 -26.18 -4.82 -7.39
N PHE A 26 -25.02 -4.17 -7.46
CA PHE A 26 -24.61 -3.16 -6.48
C PHE A 26 -25.62 -2.01 -6.33
N SER A 27 -26.26 -1.58 -7.43
CA SER A 27 -27.27 -0.53 -7.40
C SER A 27 -28.58 -0.92 -6.68
N HIS A 28 -28.77 -2.19 -6.39
CA HIS A 28 -29.95 -2.74 -5.71
C HIS A 28 -29.60 -3.40 -4.36
N PHE A 29 -28.36 -3.28 -3.93
CA PHE A 29 -27.94 -3.78 -2.63
C PHE A 29 -28.58 -2.93 -1.52
N ASN A 30 -29.21 -3.57 -0.55
CA ASN A 30 -29.94 -2.83 0.51
C ASN A 30 -29.05 -2.35 1.65
N GLY A 31 -27.80 -2.83 1.72
CA GLY A 31 -26.82 -2.45 2.73
C GLY A 31 -25.92 -1.31 2.30
N ARG A 32 -24.87 -1.09 3.07
CA ARG A 32 -23.87 -0.07 2.78
C ARG A 32 -22.75 -0.63 1.89
N ILE A 33 -22.40 0.09 0.82
CA ILE A 33 -21.19 -0.14 0.03
C ILE A 33 -20.27 1.06 0.20
N LEU A 34 -18.99 0.82 0.57
CA LEU A 34 -17.98 1.86 0.64
C LEU A 34 -16.63 1.34 0.13
N HIS A 35 -15.77 2.25 -0.31
CA HIS A 35 -14.36 1.94 -0.56
C HIS A 35 -13.53 2.10 0.71
N ALA A 36 -12.43 1.36 0.84
CA ALA A 36 -11.46 1.47 1.95
C ALA A 36 -10.99 2.92 2.19
N HIS A 37 -10.96 3.74 1.15
CA HIS A 37 -10.67 5.17 1.25
C HIS A 37 -11.64 5.92 2.19
N ASP A 38 -12.89 5.51 2.25
CA ASP A 38 -13.94 6.16 3.03
C ASP A 38 -14.20 5.51 4.39
N PHE A 39 -13.48 4.42 4.68
CA PHE A 39 -13.52 3.78 5.99
C PHE A 39 -12.93 4.71 7.05
N ARG A 40 -13.64 4.87 8.18
CA ARG A 40 -13.23 5.73 9.29
C ARG A 40 -13.28 5.04 10.64
N ASP A 41 -14.33 4.24 10.88
CA ASP A 41 -14.58 3.62 12.16
C ASP A 41 -15.15 2.21 11.97
N ALA A 42 -14.60 1.25 12.70
CA ALA A 42 -15.07 -0.13 12.68
C ALA A 42 -16.33 -0.36 13.52
N LEU A 43 -16.63 0.52 14.48
CA LEU A 43 -17.84 0.44 15.28
C LEU A 43 -19.14 0.51 14.45
N GLU A 44 -19.09 1.17 13.29
CA GLU A 44 -20.21 1.20 12.34
C GLU A 44 -20.65 -0.18 11.87
N PHE A 45 -19.80 -1.19 12.01
CA PHE A 45 -19.99 -2.56 11.51
C PHE A 45 -20.23 -3.59 12.61
N GLU A 46 -20.40 -3.15 13.87
CA GLU A 46 -20.71 -4.04 14.98
C GLU A 46 -21.96 -4.88 14.68
N GLY A 47 -21.88 -6.19 14.92
CA GLY A 47 -22.97 -7.14 14.72
C GLY A 47 -23.35 -7.46 13.27
N GLN A 48 -22.63 -6.89 12.27
CA GLN A 48 -22.90 -7.09 10.85
C GLN A 48 -22.14 -8.26 10.24
N ASP A 49 -22.74 -8.89 9.21
CA ASP A 49 -22.07 -9.78 8.27
C ASP A 49 -21.45 -8.94 7.14
N ILE A 50 -20.11 -8.90 7.06
CA ILE A 50 -19.35 -7.98 6.19
C ILE A 50 -18.72 -8.75 5.03
N LEU A 51 -18.87 -8.24 3.80
CA LEU A 51 -18.08 -8.65 2.65
C LEU A 51 -16.96 -7.64 2.39
N VAL A 52 -15.71 -8.09 2.46
CA VAL A 52 -14.52 -7.33 2.08
C VAL A 52 -14.06 -7.80 0.70
N ILE A 53 -14.02 -6.92 -0.30
CA ILE A 53 -13.57 -7.26 -1.66
C ILE A 53 -12.12 -6.83 -1.83
N GLY A 54 -11.21 -7.80 -1.86
CA GLY A 54 -9.77 -7.63 -1.93
C GLY A 54 -9.04 -8.59 -1.00
N SER A 55 -7.75 -8.79 -1.26
CA SER A 55 -6.88 -9.71 -0.51
C SER A 55 -5.49 -9.13 -0.27
N SER A 56 -5.40 -7.85 0.03
CA SER A 56 -4.15 -7.15 0.34
C SER A 56 -4.29 -6.36 1.66
N TYR A 57 -3.30 -5.53 1.99
CA TYR A 57 -3.20 -4.83 3.28
C TYR A 57 -4.47 -4.13 3.74
N SER A 58 -5.18 -3.42 2.85
CA SER A 58 -6.45 -2.77 3.24
C SER A 58 -7.51 -3.78 3.68
N ALA A 59 -7.61 -4.93 3.01
CA ALA A 59 -8.55 -5.98 3.38
C ALA A 59 -8.19 -6.62 4.73
N GLU A 60 -6.90 -6.88 4.95
CA GLU A 60 -6.39 -7.40 6.20
C GLU A 60 -6.66 -6.45 7.37
N ASP A 61 -6.30 -5.18 7.20
CA ASP A 61 -6.36 -4.20 8.28
C ASP A 61 -7.80 -3.81 8.61
N ILE A 62 -8.61 -3.49 7.61
CA ILE A 62 -10.01 -3.12 7.81
C ILE A 62 -10.82 -4.30 8.32
N GLY A 63 -10.65 -5.49 7.74
CA GLY A 63 -11.31 -6.69 8.23
C GLY A 63 -10.93 -7.01 9.67
N SER A 64 -9.64 -6.92 10.03
CA SER A 64 -9.16 -7.13 11.41
C SER A 64 -9.73 -6.09 12.38
N GLN A 65 -9.86 -4.82 11.94
CA GLN A 65 -10.51 -3.78 12.76
C GLN A 65 -12.00 -4.11 12.97
N CYS A 66 -12.72 -4.45 11.91
CA CYS A 66 -14.12 -4.82 12.02
C CYS A 66 -14.32 -6.04 12.94
N TYR A 67 -13.43 -7.05 12.83
CA TYR A 67 -13.44 -8.19 13.76
C TYR A 67 -13.24 -7.75 15.21
N LYS A 68 -12.20 -6.96 15.48
CA LYS A 68 -11.87 -6.42 16.80
C LYS A 68 -13.05 -5.69 17.45
N TYR A 69 -13.80 -4.94 16.67
CA TYR A 69 -14.94 -4.14 17.11
C TYR A 69 -16.29 -4.83 16.94
N GLY A 70 -16.32 -6.16 16.86
CA GLY A 70 -17.53 -6.95 17.04
C GLY A 70 -18.36 -7.18 15.77
N ALA A 71 -17.77 -7.14 14.60
CA ALA A 71 -18.45 -7.66 13.40
C ALA A 71 -18.86 -9.13 13.62
N LYS A 72 -20.07 -9.50 13.20
CA LYS A 72 -20.63 -10.85 13.40
C LYS A 72 -19.88 -11.86 12.55
N SER A 73 -19.62 -11.56 11.28
CA SER A 73 -18.76 -12.35 10.42
C SER A 73 -18.07 -11.50 9.37
N ILE A 74 -16.93 -12.00 8.86
CA ILE A 74 -16.18 -11.38 7.76
C ILE A 74 -16.02 -12.41 6.65
N THR A 75 -16.36 -12.00 5.44
CA THR A 75 -16.07 -12.75 4.22
C THR A 75 -15.14 -11.92 3.36
N SER A 76 -13.91 -12.37 3.14
CA SER A 76 -12.98 -11.69 2.22
C SER A 76 -12.99 -12.38 0.86
N SER A 77 -13.20 -11.60 -0.21
CA SER A 77 -13.24 -12.10 -1.58
C SER A 77 -11.98 -11.76 -2.33
N TYR A 78 -11.23 -12.78 -2.75
CA TYR A 78 -9.97 -12.64 -3.50
C TYR A 78 -10.18 -12.87 -5.00
N ARG A 79 -9.37 -12.18 -5.82
CA ARG A 79 -9.37 -12.34 -7.28
C ARG A 79 -8.43 -13.47 -7.74
N THR A 80 -7.23 -13.53 -7.20
CA THR A 80 -6.17 -14.45 -7.67
C THR A 80 -5.91 -15.55 -6.66
N ALA A 81 -5.68 -15.20 -5.39
CA ALA A 81 -5.38 -16.15 -4.32
C ALA A 81 -5.89 -15.62 -2.99
N PRO A 82 -6.26 -16.51 -2.03
CA PRO A 82 -6.59 -16.12 -0.68
C PRO A 82 -5.37 -15.49 0.01
N MET A 83 -5.60 -14.70 1.05
CA MET A 83 -4.54 -14.19 1.92
C MET A 83 -3.84 -15.32 2.68
N GLY A 84 -4.59 -16.38 3.01
CA GLY A 84 -4.07 -17.64 3.54
C GLY A 84 -3.54 -17.54 4.95
N PHE A 85 -4.08 -16.63 5.76
CA PHE A 85 -3.75 -16.52 7.17
C PHE A 85 -4.64 -17.41 8.05
N GLY A 86 -4.20 -17.64 9.29
CA GLY A 86 -5.01 -18.30 10.32
C GLY A 86 -6.07 -17.36 10.88
N TRP A 87 -7.11 -17.10 10.11
CA TRP A 87 -8.22 -16.25 10.51
C TRP A 87 -9.07 -16.87 11.63
N PRO A 88 -9.80 -16.05 12.42
CA PRO A 88 -10.78 -16.54 13.37
C PRO A 88 -11.93 -17.31 12.69
N ASP A 89 -12.67 -18.11 13.47
CA ASP A 89 -13.73 -19.00 12.98
C ASP A 89 -14.88 -18.26 12.25
N ASN A 90 -15.12 -16.99 12.58
CA ASN A 90 -16.10 -16.14 11.92
C ASN A 90 -15.54 -15.33 10.73
N TRP A 91 -14.37 -15.67 10.24
CA TRP A 91 -13.76 -15.10 9.04
C TRP A 91 -13.53 -16.20 7.99
N GLU A 92 -14.10 -16.04 6.81
CA GLU A 92 -13.88 -16.93 5.68
C GLU A 92 -13.32 -16.21 4.45
N GLU A 93 -12.57 -16.93 3.61
CA GLU A 93 -12.06 -16.43 2.35
C GLU A 93 -12.81 -17.10 1.19
N LYS A 94 -13.33 -16.30 0.26
CA LYS A 94 -14.07 -16.74 -0.92
C LYS A 94 -13.36 -16.27 -2.19
N PRO A 95 -13.46 -17.02 -3.28
CA PRO A 95 -12.96 -16.55 -4.57
C PRO A 95 -13.77 -15.33 -5.06
N ALA A 96 -13.47 -14.85 -6.27
CA ALA A 96 -14.01 -13.61 -6.79
C ALA A 96 -15.54 -13.51 -6.72
N LEU A 97 -16.04 -12.36 -6.27
CA LEU A 97 -17.44 -11.99 -6.35
C LEU A 97 -17.86 -11.91 -7.82
N ILE A 98 -19.03 -12.46 -8.16
CA ILE A 98 -19.67 -12.33 -9.49
C ILE A 98 -20.71 -11.21 -9.47
N LYS A 99 -21.67 -11.29 -8.54
CA LYS A 99 -22.81 -10.40 -8.44
C LYS A 99 -23.38 -10.36 -7.03
N VAL A 100 -24.29 -9.43 -6.80
CA VAL A 100 -25.11 -9.38 -5.59
C VAL A 100 -26.58 -9.35 -5.97
N GLU A 101 -27.41 -10.20 -5.33
CA GLU A 101 -28.86 -10.23 -5.50
C GLU A 101 -29.53 -9.92 -4.15
N GLY A 102 -30.15 -8.75 -4.04
CA GLY A 102 -30.62 -8.25 -2.74
C GLY A 102 -29.42 -8.09 -1.80
N ASN A 103 -29.38 -8.88 -0.72
CA ASN A 103 -28.24 -8.91 0.23
C ASN A 103 -27.35 -10.14 0.06
N THR A 104 -27.59 -10.97 -0.96
CA THR A 104 -26.83 -12.21 -1.18
C THR A 104 -25.70 -11.99 -2.18
N ALA A 105 -24.47 -12.15 -1.76
CA ALA A 105 -23.25 -12.14 -2.59
C ALA A 105 -23.03 -13.54 -3.20
N HIS A 106 -22.75 -13.61 -4.50
CA HIS A 106 -22.51 -14.85 -5.26
C HIS A 106 -21.07 -14.89 -5.78
N PHE A 107 -20.38 -16.01 -5.58
CA PHE A 107 -18.97 -16.19 -5.91
C PHE A 107 -18.75 -17.15 -7.08
N VAL A 108 -17.57 -17.09 -7.71
CA VAL A 108 -17.22 -17.89 -8.90
C VAL A 108 -17.20 -19.41 -8.63
N ASP A 109 -17.07 -19.85 -7.39
CA ASP A 109 -17.14 -21.26 -6.99
C ASP A 109 -18.58 -21.79 -6.83
N GLY A 110 -19.59 -20.95 -7.11
CA GLY A 110 -21.01 -21.26 -6.96
C GLY A 110 -21.54 -21.10 -5.53
N SER A 111 -20.68 -20.73 -4.57
CA SER A 111 -21.13 -20.42 -3.21
C SER A 111 -21.79 -19.04 -3.13
N SER A 112 -22.56 -18.84 -2.06
CA SER A 112 -23.20 -17.55 -1.77
C SER A 112 -23.15 -17.23 -0.28
N LYS A 113 -23.32 -15.94 0.06
CA LYS A 113 -23.31 -15.42 1.44
C LYS A 113 -24.24 -14.23 1.54
N ASP A 114 -25.07 -14.21 2.56
CA ASP A 114 -25.82 -13.00 2.92
C ASP A 114 -24.92 -12.04 3.69
N VAL A 115 -24.97 -10.76 3.33
CA VAL A 115 -24.09 -9.72 3.87
C VAL A 115 -24.89 -8.43 4.12
N ASP A 116 -24.50 -7.70 5.17
CA ASP A 116 -25.12 -6.43 5.56
C ASP A 116 -24.37 -5.23 4.97
N SER A 117 -23.07 -5.37 4.80
CA SER A 117 -22.20 -4.31 4.24
C SER A 117 -21.11 -4.87 3.34
N ILE A 118 -20.68 -4.05 2.36
CA ILE A 118 -19.61 -4.37 1.42
C ILE A 118 -18.52 -3.30 1.51
N ILE A 119 -17.28 -3.71 1.76
CA ILE A 119 -16.10 -2.82 1.81
C ILE A 119 -15.18 -3.16 0.64
N LEU A 120 -14.98 -2.19 -0.25
CA LEU A 120 -14.12 -2.34 -1.42
C LEU A 120 -12.67 -2.03 -1.05
N CYS A 121 -11.88 -3.07 -0.83
CA CYS A 121 -10.43 -3.00 -0.64
C CYS A 121 -9.71 -3.26 -1.97
N THR A 122 -10.15 -2.57 -3.02
CA THR A 122 -9.80 -2.81 -4.42
C THR A 122 -8.67 -1.91 -4.94
N GLY A 123 -8.02 -1.18 -4.02
CA GLY A 123 -6.87 -0.33 -4.32
C GLY A 123 -7.22 1.00 -4.97
N TYR A 124 -6.23 1.63 -5.58
CA TYR A 124 -6.31 2.99 -6.07
C TYR A 124 -5.76 3.07 -7.49
N ILE A 125 -6.15 4.14 -8.20
CA ILE A 125 -5.60 4.48 -9.52
C ILE A 125 -4.72 5.73 -9.42
N HIS A 126 -3.60 5.74 -10.15
CA HIS A 126 -2.77 6.94 -10.27
C HIS A 126 -3.54 8.00 -11.06
N HIS A 127 -3.82 9.13 -10.45
CA HIS A 127 -4.62 10.18 -11.04
C HIS A 127 -4.07 11.57 -10.71
N PHE A 128 -3.71 12.32 -11.76
CA PHE A 128 -3.10 13.64 -11.66
C PHE A 128 -3.92 14.64 -12.50
N PRO A 129 -5.12 15.04 -12.06
CA PRO A 129 -6.05 15.85 -12.86
C PRO A 129 -5.54 17.27 -13.13
N PHE A 130 -4.60 17.75 -12.32
CA PHE A 130 -3.96 19.05 -12.45
C PHE A 130 -2.87 19.11 -13.54
N LEU A 131 -2.50 17.98 -14.13
CA LEU A 131 -1.54 17.91 -15.23
C LEU A 131 -2.23 17.64 -16.56
N PRO A 132 -1.72 18.21 -17.69
CA PRO A 132 -2.16 17.82 -19.01
C PRO A 132 -1.81 16.35 -19.29
N ASP A 133 -2.58 15.69 -20.14
CA ASP A 133 -2.45 14.25 -20.41
C ASP A 133 -1.04 13.82 -20.86
N SER A 134 -0.33 14.70 -21.55
CA SER A 134 1.05 14.45 -22.00
C SER A 134 2.09 14.36 -20.88
N LEU A 135 1.76 14.89 -19.69
CA LEU A 135 2.64 14.91 -18.51
C LEU A 135 2.15 13.98 -17.39
N ARG A 136 0.99 13.36 -17.55
CA ARG A 136 0.45 12.43 -16.54
C ARG A 136 1.18 11.10 -16.59
N LEU A 137 1.73 10.69 -15.44
CA LEU A 137 2.25 9.36 -15.26
C LEU A 137 1.12 8.35 -15.40
N LYS A 138 1.31 7.37 -16.29
CA LYS A 138 0.39 6.26 -16.51
C LYS A 138 1.07 4.99 -16.04
N THR A 139 0.76 4.56 -14.84
CA THR A 139 1.32 3.37 -14.21
C THR A 139 0.29 2.70 -13.30
N ASN A 140 0.58 1.47 -12.93
CA ASN A 140 -0.11 0.78 -11.85
C ASN A 140 0.75 0.86 -10.57
N ASN A 141 0.26 0.31 -9.47
CA ASN A 141 1.03 0.16 -8.25
C ASN A 141 2.09 -0.95 -8.43
N ILE A 142 3.28 -0.56 -8.87
CA ILE A 142 4.44 -1.42 -9.15
C ILE A 142 5.69 -0.84 -8.48
N LEU A 143 6.72 -1.67 -8.30
CA LEU A 143 7.94 -1.24 -7.61
C LEU A 143 8.79 -0.26 -8.42
N TYR A 144 8.75 -0.33 -9.76
CA TYR A 144 9.53 0.55 -10.63
C TYR A 144 8.70 1.06 -11.81
N PRO A 145 8.08 2.25 -11.70
CA PRO A 145 7.25 2.85 -12.74
C PRO A 145 8.03 3.16 -14.02
N LEU A 146 7.50 2.70 -15.16
CA LEU A 146 8.07 3.04 -16.47
C LEU A 146 7.93 4.53 -16.77
N GLY A 147 8.92 5.09 -17.46
CA GLY A 147 8.96 6.52 -17.85
C GLY A 147 9.51 7.44 -16.77
N LEU A 148 9.90 6.89 -15.61
CA LEU A 148 10.58 7.60 -14.54
C LEU A 148 12.01 7.07 -14.35
N TYR A 149 12.99 7.81 -14.85
CA TYR A 149 14.40 7.50 -14.58
C TYR A 149 14.65 7.55 -13.08
N LYS A 150 15.26 6.48 -12.56
CA LYS A 150 15.43 6.23 -11.12
C LYS A 150 14.14 6.40 -10.32
N GLY A 151 12.99 6.09 -10.93
CA GLY A 151 11.70 6.18 -10.28
C GLY A 151 11.27 7.60 -9.87
N VAL A 152 12.01 8.62 -10.32
CA VAL A 152 11.84 10.04 -9.92
C VAL A 152 11.67 10.96 -11.12
N VAL A 153 12.60 10.93 -12.08
CA VAL A 153 12.70 11.93 -13.13
C VAL A 153 11.88 11.54 -14.35
N TRP A 154 10.96 12.38 -14.79
CA TRP A 154 10.22 12.16 -16.03
C TRP A 154 11.17 12.20 -17.23
N GLU A 155 11.39 11.05 -17.87
CA GLU A 155 12.41 10.88 -18.92
C GLU A 155 12.27 11.87 -20.09
N LYS A 156 11.02 12.19 -20.50
CA LYS A 156 10.73 13.07 -21.62
C LYS A 156 10.88 14.56 -21.31
N ASN A 157 10.86 14.91 -20.03
CA ASN A 157 11.08 16.27 -19.54
C ASN A 157 11.67 16.23 -18.13
N PRO A 158 13.00 16.25 -17.99
CA PRO A 158 13.67 16.13 -16.70
C PRO A 158 13.38 17.27 -15.70
N LYS A 159 12.70 18.32 -16.11
CA LYS A 159 12.21 19.37 -15.23
C LYS A 159 10.92 18.98 -14.48
N LEU A 160 10.30 17.86 -14.83
CA LEU A 160 9.17 17.27 -14.15
C LEU A 160 9.65 16.02 -13.38
N MET A 161 9.38 15.99 -12.10
CA MET A 161 9.72 14.87 -11.21
C MET A 161 8.50 14.37 -10.47
N TYR A 162 8.47 13.07 -10.16
CA TYR A 162 7.43 12.44 -9.36
C TYR A 162 8.07 11.74 -8.16
N LEU A 163 7.53 11.96 -6.97
CA LEU A 163 8.02 11.30 -5.74
C LEU A 163 6.94 10.37 -5.19
N GLY A 164 7.37 9.19 -4.73
CA GLY A 164 6.51 8.24 -4.03
C GLY A 164 5.49 7.53 -4.91
N MET A 165 5.79 7.29 -6.20
CA MET A 165 4.86 6.67 -7.14
C MET A 165 4.93 5.14 -7.17
N GLN A 166 5.84 4.54 -6.44
CA GLN A 166 6.08 3.11 -6.36
C GLN A 166 5.12 2.41 -5.38
N ASP A 167 4.90 1.11 -5.56
CA ASP A 167 4.48 0.22 -4.48
C ASP A 167 5.54 0.21 -3.37
N GLN A 168 5.13 0.11 -2.08
CA GLN A 168 5.95 0.61 -0.98
C GLN A 168 6.22 -0.44 0.08
N TRP A 169 7.51 -0.77 0.25
CA TRP A 169 8.08 -1.39 1.44
C TRP A 169 8.80 -0.36 2.31
N TYR A 170 9.64 0.47 1.72
CA TYR A 170 10.50 1.44 2.40
C TYR A 170 9.86 2.81 2.67
N THR A 171 8.66 3.06 2.27
CA THR A 171 7.85 4.26 2.50
C THR A 171 8.66 5.56 2.67
N PHE A 172 8.79 6.09 3.90
CA PHE A 172 9.39 7.41 4.16
C PHE A 172 10.88 7.48 3.81
N ASN A 173 11.68 6.49 4.14
CA ASN A 173 13.10 6.50 3.81
C ASN A 173 13.35 6.53 2.30
N MET A 174 12.51 5.83 1.53
CA MET A 174 12.55 5.88 0.08
C MET A 174 12.14 7.26 -0.44
N PHE A 175 11.09 7.86 0.10
CA PHE A 175 10.64 9.19 -0.31
C PHE A 175 11.67 10.26 0.00
N ASP A 176 12.30 10.20 1.16
CA ASP A 176 13.39 11.11 1.53
C ASP A 176 14.57 10.94 0.57
N ALA A 177 15.01 9.72 0.27
CA ALA A 177 16.08 9.47 -0.68
C ALA A 177 15.73 10.01 -2.08
N GLN A 178 14.49 9.85 -2.53
CA GLN A 178 14.00 10.44 -3.78
C GLN A 178 14.02 11.97 -3.74
N ALA A 179 13.60 12.56 -2.64
CA ALA A 179 13.58 14.02 -2.48
C ALA A 179 15.03 14.60 -2.49
N TRP A 180 15.97 13.89 -1.86
CA TRP A 180 17.38 14.29 -1.88
C TRP A 180 17.99 14.15 -3.27
N TYR A 181 17.65 13.09 -4.00
CA TYR A 181 18.05 12.92 -5.38
C TYR A 181 17.50 14.04 -6.28
N ALA A 182 16.23 14.38 -6.15
CA ALA A 182 15.59 15.50 -6.86
C ALA A 182 16.25 16.86 -6.50
N ARG A 183 16.54 17.08 -5.20
CA ARG A 183 17.27 18.26 -4.73
C ARG A 183 18.61 18.41 -5.41
N ASP A 184 19.39 17.34 -5.51
CA ASP A 184 20.75 17.41 -6.03
C ASP A 184 20.77 17.57 -7.56
N ILE A 185 19.72 17.15 -8.28
CA ILE A 185 19.51 17.51 -9.68
C ILE A 185 19.23 19.02 -9.82
N ILE A 186 18.31 19.55 -9.01
CA ILE A 186 17.94 20.99 -9.03
C ILE A 186 19.14 21.88 -8.69
N LEU A 187 20.00 21.44 -7.78
CA LEU A 187 21.21 22.14 -7.38
C LEU A 187 22.40 21.87 -8.33
N GLU A 188 22.17 21.19 -9.45
CA GLU A 188 23.20 20.85 -10.46
C GLU A 188 24.38 20.03 -9.90
N LYS A 189 24.20 19.35 -8.77
CA LYS A 189 25.19 18.42 -8.21
C LYS A 189 25.18 17.08 -8.94
N ILE A 190 24.03 16.68 -9.46
CA ILE A 190 23.85 15.47 -10.28
C ILE A 190 23.55 15.92 -11.71
N VAL A 191 24.38 15.44 -12.64
CA VAL A 191 24.19 15.65 -14.08
C VAL A 191 23.42 14.46 -14.63
N LEU A 192 22.23 14.70 -15.17
CA LEU A 192 21.42 13.66 -15.76
C LEU A 192 22.03 13.12 -17.06
N PRO A 193 21.98 11.81 -17.30
CA PRO A 193 22.43 11.22 -18.56
C PRO A 193 21.45 11.57 -19.71
N SER A 194 21.80 11.14 -20.91
CA SER A 194 20.94 11.31 -22.08
C SER A 194 19.59 10.58 -21.93
N PHE A 195 18.60 10.98 -22.72
CA PHE A 195 17.28 10.32 -22.74
C PHE A 195 17.39 8.80 -22.99
N ASP A 196 18.25 8.39 -23.92
CA ASP A 196 18.40 6.98 -24.27
C ASP A 196 19.04 6.17 -23.11
N GLU A 197 19.99 6.75 -22.40
CA GLU A 197 20.60 6.14 -21.20
C GLU A 197 19.60 6.08 -20.06
N MET A 198 18.81 7.11 -19.81
CA MET A 198 17.74 7.12 -18.80
C MET A 198 16.73 5.99 -19.10
N LYS A 199 16.28 5.90 -20.34
CA LYS A 199 15.32 4.88 -20.77
C LYS A 199 15.91 3.46 -20.68
N ALA A 200 17.18 3.26 -21.01
CA ALA A 200 17.84 1.98 -20.86
C ALA A 200 17.91 1.54 -19.40
N HIS A 201 18.28 2.45 -18.50
CA HIS A 201 18.29 2.20 -17.06
C HIS A 201 16.90 1.82 -16.52
N THR A 202 15.85 2.59 -16.87
CA THR A 202 14.47 2.28 -16.46
C THR A 202 14.03 0.92 -16.95
N SER A 203 14.35 0.60 -18.21
CA SER A 203 14.03 -0.72 -18.79
C SER A 203 14.73 -1.87 -18.07
N GLU A 204 15.96 -1.69 -17.65
CA GLU A 204 16.72 -2.69 -16.91
C GLU A 204 16.12 -2.93 -15.51
N TRP A 205 15.79 -1.89 -14.78
CA TRP A 205 15.16 -2.01 -13.47
C TRP A 205 13.77 -2.64 -13.55
N HIS A 206 13.00 -2.29 -14.58
CA HIS A 206 11.69 -2.92 -14.79
C HIS A 206 11.80 -4.41 -15.15
N LYS A 207 12.82 -4.81 -15.93
CA LYS A 207 13.09 -6.24 -16.16
C LYS A 207 13.45 -6.98 -14.87
N ARG A 208 14.24 -6.37 -14.00
CA ARG A 208 14.58 -6.95 -12.70
C ARG A 208 13.33 -7.14 -11.84
N GLU A 209 12.44 -6.14 -11.78
CA GLU A 209 11.16 -6.25 -11.08
C GLU A 209 10.33 -7.43 -11.58
N THR A 210 10.21 -7.58 -12.90
CA THR A 210 9.35 -8.59 -13.53
C THR A 210 9.98 -9.99 -13.60
N ALA A 211 11.24 -10.13 -13.21
CA ALA A 211 11.96 -11.41 -13.26
C ALA A 211 11.49 -12.43 -12.21
N GLN A 212 10.90 -11.96 -11.11
CA GLN A 212 10.41 -12.80 -10.02
C GLN A 212 9.16 -12.20 -9.39
N ASP A 213 8.22 -13.06 -9.02
CA ASP A 213 6.99 -12.69 -8.31
C ASP A 213 7.04 -13.27 -6.87
N ASP A 214 7.99 -12.77 -6.08
CA ASP A 214 8.18 -13.16 -4.68
C ASP A 214 8.30 -11.93 -3.79
N VAL A 215 7.61 -11.95 -2.66
CA VAL A 215 7.60 -10.85 -1.68
C VAL A 215 8.99 -10.59 -1.09
N ALA A 216 9.76 -11.63 -0.80
CA ALA A 216 11.12 -11.45 -0.27
C ALA A 216 12.01 -10.75 -1.31
N TYR A 217 11.86 -11.10 -2.57
CA TYR A 217 12.53 -10.42 -3.67
C TYR A 217 12.09 -8.97 -3.82
N ALA A 218 10.79 -8.67 -3.68
CA ALA A 218 10.28 -7.30 -3.77
C ALA A 218 10.86 -6.39 -2.67
N ILE A 219 11.05 -6.92 -1.45
CA ILE A 219 11.70 -6.22 -0.34
C ILE A 219 13.16 -5.92 -0.68
N ASP A 220 13.92 -6.92 -1.13
CA ASP A 220 15.33 -6.76 -1.50
C ASP A 220 15.50 -5.83 -2.70
N PHE A 221 14.61 -5.90 -3.68
CA PHE A 221 14.59 -5.02 -4.84
C PHE A 221 14.44 -3.55 -4.41
N GLN A 222 13.47 -3.26 -3.53
CA GLN A 222 13.25 -1.87 -3.10
C GLN A 222 14.35 -1.39 -2.15
N GLY A 223 14.95 -2.28 -1.36
CA GLY A 223 16.17 -1.98 -0.59
C GLY A 223 17.32 -1.58 -1.52
N ALA A 224 17.59 -2.37 -2.57
CA ALA A 224 18.62 -2.06 -3.55
C ALA A 224 18.32 -0.76 -4.33
N TYR A 225 17.05 -0.50 -4.64
CA TYR A 225 16.61 0.76 -5.24
C TYR A 225 16.90 1.97 -4.32
N THR A 226 16.53 1.85 -3.05
CA THR A 226 16.77 2.91 -2.07
C THR A 226 18.27 3.16 -1.87
N GLN A 227 19.07 2.11 -1.78
CA GLN A 227 20.53 2.22 -1.67
C GLN A 227 21.14 2.91 -2.89
N MET A 228 20.66 2.62 -4.10
CA MET A 228 21.13 3.30 -5.31
C MET A 228 20.95 4.82 -5.25
N LEU A 229 19.84 5.31 -4.68
CA LEU A 229 19.61 6.75 -4.50
C LEU A 229 20.49 7.34 -3.39
N ILE A 230 20.69 6.60 -2.31
CA ILE A 230 21.57 7.01 -1.20
C ILE A 230 23.02 7.15 -1.69
N ASP A 231 23.51 6.21 -2.47
CA ASP A 231 24.90 6.20 -2.96
C ASP A 231 25.23 7.40 -3.88
N GLU A 232 24.23 8.06 -4.44
CA GLU A 232 24.41 9.21 -5.34
C GLU A 232 24.17 10.55 -4.66
N THR A 233 23.84 10.56 -3.36
CA THR A 233 23.52 11.77 -2.59
C THR A 233 24.26 11.78 -1.26
N ASP A 234 24.11 12.84 -0.49
CA ASP A 234 24.58 12.91 0.90
C ASP A 234 23.49 12.50 1.92
N TYR A 235 22.49 11.71 1.47
CA TYR A 235 21.49 11.14 2.38
C TYR A 235 22.18 10.20 3.40
N PRO A 236 21.83 10.29 4.69
CA PRO A 236 22.42 9.43 5.71
C PRO A 236 22.23 7.94 5.40
N ASN A 237 23.34 7.21 5.28
CA ASN A 237 23.30 5.78 5.04
C ASN A 237 22.79 5.03 6.28
N PHE A 238 22.10 3.92 6.09
CA PHE A 238 21.59 3.05 7.14
C PHE A 238 21.67 1.56 6.71
N ASP A 239 21.46 0.64 7.65
CA ASP A 239 21.56 -0.80 7.40
C ASP A 239 20.37 -1.31 6.57
N ILE A 240 20.46 -1.19 5.25
CA ILE A 240 19.46 -1.68 4.28
C ILE A 240 19.22 -3.20 4.44
N GLU A 241 20.28 -3.99 4.63
CA GLU A 241 20.12 -5.43 4.82
C GLU A 241 19.39 -5.77 6.11
N GLY A 242 19.65 -5.03 7.18
CA GLY A 242 18.93 -5.14 8.44
C GLY A 242 17.46 -4.77 8.29
N VAL A 243 17.15 -3.71 7.55
CA VAL A 243 15.76 -3.33 7.23
C VAL A 243 15.08 -4.43 6.43
N ASN A 244 15.73 -4.98 5.40
CA ASN A 244 15.19 -6.10 4.62
C ASN A 244 14.88 -7.31 5.51
N ARG A 245 15.80 -7.69 6.42
CA ARG A 245 15.56 -8.77 7.40
C ARG A 245 14.35 -8.48 8.27
N THR A 246 14.24 -7.26 8.80
CA THR A 246 13.12 -6.86 9.65
C THR A 246 11.78 -6.93 8.92
N PHE A 247 11.69 -6.51 7.66
CA PHE A 247 10.48 -6.65 6.85
C PHE A 247 10.12 -8.13 6.59
N LYS A 248 11.11 -8.98 6.32
CA LYS A 248 10.90 -10.42 6.13
C LYS A 248 10.41 -11.08 7.43
N ASP A 249 11.00 -10.73 8.56
CA ASP A 249 10.57 -11.19 9.90
C ASP A 249 9.16 -10.71 10.21
N TRP A 250 8.83 -9.46 9.90
CA TRP A 250 7.48 -8.92 10.06
C TRP A 250 6.45 -9.71 9.21
N LYS A 251 6.78 -10.02 7.96
CA LYS A 251 5.93 -10.87 7.09
C LYS A 251 5.76 -12.27 7.66
N HIS A 252 6.81 -12.85 8.21
CA HIS A 252 6.75 -14.16 8.85
C HIS A 252 5.87 -14.13 10.09
N ASN A 253 6.08 -13.18 10.98
CA ASN A 253 5.25 -12.97 12.18
C ASN A 253 3.77 -12.78 11.84
N LYS A 254 3.48 -12.05 10.77
CA LYS A 254 2.12 -11.84 10.27
C LYS A 254 1.48 -13.13 9.78
N LYS A 255 2.25 -13.99 9.09
CA LYS A 255 1.79 -15.29 8.62
C LYS A 255 1.53 -16.25 9.79
N ASP A 256 2.36 -16.20 10.83
CA ASP A 256 2.21 -17.05 12.02
C ASP A 256 1.03 -16.66 12.90
N GLY A 257 0.66 -15.37 12.92
CA GLY A 257 -0.43 -14.88 13.76
C GLY A 257 -0.95 -13.52 13.32
N ILE A 258 -1.81 -13.52 12.29
CA ILE A 258 -2.37 -12.29 11.71
C ILE A 258 -3.09 -11.40 12.74
N MET A 259 -3.69 -11.99 13.76
CA MET A 259 -4.43 -11.25 14.79
C MET A 259 -3.54 -10.78 15.96
N THR A 260 -2.28 -11.21 16.04
CA THR A 260 -1.38 -10.93 17.17
C THR A 260 -0.04 -10.32 16.77
N PHE A 261 0.29 -10.28 15.47
CA PHE A 261 1.60 -9.78 15.02
C PHE A 261 1.85 -8.31 15.39
N ARG A 262 0.77 -7.52 15.60
CA ARG A 262 0.84 -6.11 16.01
C ARG A 262 1.35 -5.92 17.44
N ASP A 263 1.32 -6.97 18.26
CA ASP A 263 1.85 -6.93 19.64
C ASP A 263 3.39 -7.02 19.68
N LYS A 264 4.02 -7.33 18.54
CA LYS A 264 5.48 -7.40 18.42
C LYS A 264 6.05 -6.05 18.03
N SER A 265 7.01 -5.55 18.82
CA SER A 265 7.78 -4.35 18.52
C SER A 265 9.08 -4.67 17.80
N HIS A 266 9.55 -3.76 16.96
CA HIS A 266 10.82 -3.84 16.24
C HIS A 266 11.70 -2.65 16.60
N ALA A 267 13.02 -2.89 16.73
CA ALA A 267 13.97 -1.80 16.92
C ALA A 267 14.20 -1.04 15.61
N SER A 268 14.25 0.28 15.70
CA SER A 268 14.65 1.13 14.57
C SER A 268 16.12 0.89 14.22
N LEU A 269 16.40 0.54 12.98
CA LEU A 269 17.78 0.36 12.49
C LEU A 269 18.50 1.67 12.15
N MET A 270 17.80 2.81 12.23
CA MET A 270 18.42 4.12 12.11
C MET A 270 18.83 4.70 13.47
N THR A 271 17.99 4.54 14.48
CA THR A 271 18.17 5.18 15.79
C THR A 271 18.45 4.21 16.92
N GLY A 272 18.22 2.91 16.71
CA GLY A 272 18.31 1.88 17.75
C GLY A 272 17.19 1.94 18.80
N THR A 273 16.22 2.86 18.64
CA THR A 273 15.08 2.97 19.54
C THR A 273 14.06 1.88 19.26
N GLN A 274 13.38 1.43 20.29
CA GLN A 274 12.31 0.45 20.21
C GLN A 274 11.07 1.02 20.90
N SER A 275 9.90 0.83 20.28
CA SER A 275 8.65 1.19 20.94
C SER A 275 8.45 0.33 22.19
N PRO A 276 7.88 0.89 23.28
CA PRO A 276 7.54 0.09 24.44
C PRO A 276 6.55 -1.02 24.06
N PRO A 277 6.56 -2.18 24.75
CA PRO A 277 5.54 -3.19 24.56
C PRO A 277 4.17 -2.63 24.95
N HIS A 278 3.12 -3.04 24.25
CA HIS A 278 1.77 -2.73 24.66
C HIS A 278 1.43 -3.39 25.99
N HIS A 279 0.73 -2.68 26.87
CA HIS A 279 0.27 -3.23 28.15
C HIS A 279 -0.85 -4.25 27.95
N THR A 280 -1.68 -4.03 26.93
CA THR A 280 -2.80 -4.90 26.57
C THR A 280 -2.60 -5.37 25.13
N PRO A 281 -2.80 -6.67 24.84
CA PRO A 281 -2.76 -7.17 23.47
C PRO A 281 -3.68 -6.39 22.56
N TRP A 282 -3.26 -6.16 21.30
CA TRP A 282 -4.00 -5.31 20.35
C TRP A 282 -5.48 -5.69 20.20
N LEU A 283 -5.82 -6.97 20.19
CA LEU A 283 -7.22 -7.42 20.09
C LEU A 283 -8.07 -7.07 21.33
N GLU A 284 -7.46 -6.96 22.50
CA GLU A 284 -8.14 -6.68 23.75
C GLU A 284 -8.24 -5.18 24.05
N ALA A 285 -7.33 -4.38 23.48
CA ALA A 285 -7.31 -2.94 23.63
C ALA A 285 -8.40 -2.30 22.74
N LEU A 286 -9.60 -2.04 23.28
CA LEU A 286 -10.70 -1.37 22.56
C LEU A 286 -10.55 0.16 22.53
N ASP A 287 -9.77 0.72 23.43
CA ASP A 287 -9.43 2.14 23.44
C ASP A 287 -7.98 2.33 22.94
N ASP A 288 -7.83 2.78 21.71
CA ASP A 288 -6.56 3.09 21.07
C ASP A 288 -6.23 4.62 21.20
N SER A 289 -6.91 5.36 22.09
CA SER A 289 -6.67 6.78 22.30
C SER A 289 -5.32 7.05 22.97
N MET A 290 -4.75 8.23 22.69
CA MET A 290 -3.54 8.68 23.38
C MET A 290 -3.76 8.89 24.87
N GLU A 291 -4.99 9.23 25.28
CA GLU A 291 -5.34 9.39 26.68
C GLU A 291 -5.19 8.08 27.44
N SER A 292 -5.74 6.97 26.92
CA SER A 292 -5.59 5.65 27.58
C SER A 292 -4.15 5.18 27.66
N TYR A 293 -3.32 5.60 26.69
CA TYR A 293 -1.90 5.30 26.66
C TYR A 293 -1.07 6.12 27.66
N LEU A 294 -1.50 7.35 27.95
CA LEU A 294 -0.79 8.27 28.84
C LEU A 294 -1.22 8.19 30.30
N ASP A 295 -2.36 7.57 30.58
CA ASP A 295 -2.91 7.41 31.95
C ASP A 295 -2.31 6.21 32.73
N ILE A 296 -1.08 5.80 32.38
CA ILE A 296 -0.38 4.66 33.01
C ILE A 296 0.62 5.16 34.03
#